data_74fbdbd96346eaad8d365b11ac7f1037
#
_entry.id   74fbdbd96346eaad8d365b11ac7f1037
#
_cell.length_a   1.000
_cell.length_b   1.000
_cell.length_c   1.000
_cell.angle_alpha   90.00
_cell.angle_beta   90.00
_cell.angle_gamma   90.00
#
_symmetry.space_group_name_H-M   'P 1'
#
loop_
_entity.id
_entity.type
_entity.pdbx_description
1 polymer ?
#
loop_
_entity_poly.entity_id
_entity_poly.type
_entity_poly.pdbx_seq_one_letter_code
_entity_poly.pdbx_strand_id
1 'polypeptide(L)'
;QKPSRIYMEDGSDLPVTVLNGKPGYINFLDALNSIQLVKELKAACGLPAAASFKHVSPAGAALGLPLTDVERRMYHIAPDFELSPLACAYARARGADRMSSFGDWIALSDVCDVPTAKLIQHEVSDGIIAPGYEPEALTILAGKKKGNYNVVAIDPDYKPAPVEHKQVYGITFEQGRNELTINADTMLTNWVTENKSVTEEQKRDLIIALITLKYTQSNSVCYTAGGQTIGVGAGQQSRIHCTRLAGQKADNWQLRHMDKVLNLPFRDDVAKPNRDNAIDVYIGDTPEDVIGDDVWAETFTEPVSYTHL
;
A
#
# COMPACT_ATOMS: atom_id res chain seq x y z
N GLN A 1 27.36 6.12 -3.48
CA GLN A 1 26.06 6.71 -3.12
C GLN A 1 26.14 7.67 -1.93
N LYS A 2 27.32 8.07 -1.53
CA LYS A 2 27.56 9.10 -0.52
C LYS A 2 28.51 10.15 -1.09
N PRO A 3 28.32 11.43 -0.80
CA PRO A 3 27.24 12.03 0.00
C PRO A 3 25.90 12.04 -0.75
N SER A 4 24.78 12.09 -0.02
CA SER A 4 23.44 12.31 -0.56
C SER A 4 22.72 13.40 0.24
N ARG A 5 21.88 14.18 -0.42
CA ARG A 5 21.05 15.22 0.19
C ARG A 5 19.78 15.42 -0.61
N ILE A 6 18.74 15.96 0.04
CA ILE A 6 17.56 16.53 -0.60
C ILE A 6 17.55 18.04 -0.32
N TYR A 7 17.05 18.82 -1.25
CA TYR A 7 16.95 20.30 -1.11
C TYR A 7 15.93 20.84 -2.12
N MET A 8 15.42 22.03 -1.87
CA MET A 8 14.60 22.77 -2.83
C MET A 8 15.51 23.51 -3.82
N GLU A 9 15.20 23.47 -5.13
CA GLU A 9 15.99 24.14 -6.17
C GLU A 9 16.08 25.65 -5.99
N ASP A 10 15.02 26.27 -5.47
CA ASP A 10 14.96 27.71 -5.16
C ASP A 10 15.64 28.09 -3.83
N GLY A 11 16.19 27.13 -3.11
CA GLY A 11 16.85 27.31 -1.83
C GLY A 11 15.92 27.54 -0.65
N SER A 12 14.61 27.40 -0.83
CA SER A 12 13.63 27.45 0.27
C SER A 12 13.76 26.22 1.20
N ASP A 13 13.10 26.28 2.35
CA ASP A 13 13.06 25.18 3.30
C ASP A 13 12.29 23.99 2.70
N LEU A 14 12.71 22.78 3.11
CA LEU A 14 12.02 21.56 2.71
C LEU A 14 10.60 21.51 3.30
N PRO A 15 9.59 21.10 2.53
CA PRO A 15 8.24 20.89 3.03
C PRO A 15 8.10 19.63 3.90
N VAL A 16 9.19 18.89 4.12
CA VAL A 16 9.22 17.66 4.91
C VAL A 16 10.17 17.80 6.10
N THR A 17 9.78 17.19 7.22
CA THR A 17 10.59 17.11 8.43
C THR A 17 10.78 15.65 8.83
N VAL A 18 12.02 15.23 9.03
CA VAL A 18 12.33 13.89 9.59
C VAL A 18 12.17 13.97 11.10
N LEU A 19 11.13 13.31 11.62
CA LEU A 19 10.84 13.28 13.05
C LEU A 19 11.62 12.17 13.76
N ASN A 20 11.92 11.07 13.07
CA ASN A 20 12.73 9.97 13.57
C ASN A 20 13.42 9.22 12.43
N GLY A 21 14.53 8.55 12.74
CA GLY A 21 15.28 7.74 11.77
C GLY A 21 16.20 8.54 10.85
N LYS A 22 16.65 7.89 9.79
CA LYS A 22 17.53 8.44 8.75
C LYS A 22 17.14 7.91 7.37
N PRO A 23 16.06 8.45 6.76
CA PRO A 23 15.62 8.01 5.45
C PRO A 23 16.69 8.19 4.39
N GLY A 24 16.85 7.20 3.53
CA GLY A 24 17.78 7.27 2.39
C GLY A 24 17.10 7.83 1.13
N TYR A 25 17.86 7.84 0.03
CA TYR A 25 17.43 8.36 -1.28
C TYR A 25 16.13 7.70 -1.77
N ILE A 26 16.09 6.35 -1.79
CA ILE A 26 14.91 5.61 -2.25
C ILE A 26 13.71 5.81 -1.31
N ASN A 27 13.95 5.94 -0.01
CA ASN A 27 12.89 6.18 0.96
C ASN A 27 12.15 7.51 0.70
N PHE A 28 12.90 8.57 0.34
CA PHE A 28 12.27 9.85 -0.03
C PHE A 28 11.54 9.78 -1.38
N LEU A 29 12.02 8.98 -2.34
CA LEU A 29 11.28 8.76 -3.58
C LEU A 29 9.94 8.06 -3.31
N ASP A 30 9.93 7.01 -2.47
CA ASP A 30 8.70 6.35 -2.06
C ASP A 30 7.79 7.31 -1.27
N ALA A 31 8.33 8.04 -0.30
CA ALA A 31 7.59 8.99 0.53
C ALA A 31 6.89 10.06 -0.31
N LEU A 32 7.63 10.73 -1.20
CA LEU A 32 7.12 11.88 -1.95
C LEU A 32 6.17 11.46 -3.09
N ASN A 33 6.28 10.25 -3.62
CA ASN A 33 5.31 9.73 -4.57
C ASN A 33 4.04 9.23 -3.87
N SER A 34 4.18 8.49 -2.79
CA SER A 34 3.06 7.90 -2.08
C SER A 34 2.15 8.95 -1.42
N ILE A 35 2.72 10.03 -0.88
CA ILE A 35 1.92 11.08 -0.24
C ILE A 35 1.03 11.83 -1.24
N GLN A 36 1.49 12.01 -2.48
CA GLN A 36 0.67 12.60 -3.54
C GLN A 36 -0.54 11.72 -3.85
N LEU A 37 -0.34 10.41 -3.97
CA LEU A 37 -1.41 9.44 -4.21
C LEU A 37 -2.50 9.54 -3.14
N VAL A 38 -2.14 9.47 -1.86
CA VAL A 38 -3.15 9.49 -0.79
C VAL A 38 -3.84 10.84 -0.63
N LYS A 39 -3.16 11.95 -0.91
CA LYS A 39 -3.78 13.29 -0.96
C LYS A 39 -4.84 13.36 -2.06
N GLU A 40 -4.55 12.85 -3.26
CA GLU A 40 -5.50 12.82 -4.36
C GLU A 40 -6.69 11.88 -4.07
N LEU A 41 -6.45 10.69 -3.50
CA LEU A 41 -7.53 9.78 -3.10
C LEU A 41 -8.48 10.43 -2.11
N LYS A 42 -7.94 11.07 -1.08
CA LYS A 42 -8.76 11.80 -0.09
C LYS A 42 -9.56 12.92 -0.73
N ALA A 43 -8.94 13.72 -1.60
CA ALA A 43 -9.60 14.83 -2.28
C ALA A 43 -10.71 14.34 -3.21
N ALA A 44 -10.51 13.24 -3.92
CA ALA A 44 -11.46 12.67 -4.86
C ALA A 44 -12.65 11.95 -4.20
N CYS A 45 -12.42 11.30 -3.04
CA CYS A 45 -13.40 10.40 -2.43
C CYS A 45 -13.92 10.88 -1.07
N GLY A 46 -13.34 11.92 -0.47
CA GLY A 46 -13.78 12.49 0.82
C GLY A 46 -13.52 11.59 2.04
N LEU A 47 -12.71 10.53 1.90
CA LEU A 47 -12.42 9.56 2.97
C LEU A 47 -10.92 9.55 3.25
N PRO A 48 -10.50 9.21 4.49
CA PRO A 48 -9.10 8.93 4.78
C PRO A 48 -8.54 7.88 3.83
N ALA A 49 -7.29 8.05 3.42
CA ALA A 49 -6.63 7.17 2.47
C ALA A 49 -5.23 6.77 2.96
N ALA A 50 -4.79 5.59 2.56
CA ALA A 50 -3.45 5.10 2.81
C ALA A 50 -2.88 4.39 1.57
N ALA A 51 -1.55 4.35 1.48
CA ALA A 51 -0.84 3.59 0.46
C ALA A 51 0.37 2.87 1.05
N SER A 52 0.68 1.72 0.47
CA SER A 52 1.91 0.96 0.66
C SER A 52 2.74 1.08 -0.61
N PHE A 53 3.95 1.62 -0.50
CA PHE A 53 4.84 1.86 -1.64
C PHE A 53 6.10 1.03 -1.53
N LYS A 54 6.58 0.55 -2.67
CA LYS A 54 7.87 -0.13 -2.76
C LYS A 54 8.47 0.08 -4.15
N HIS A 55 9.76 0.46 -4.17
CA HIS A 55 10.47 0.72 -5.43
C HIS A 55 9.76 1.74 -6.33
N VAL A 56 9.28 2.82 -5.70
CA VAL A 56 8.62 3.97 -6.36
C VAL A 56 7.31 3.59 -7.08
N SER A 57 6.63 2.54 -6.61
CA SER A 57 5.32 2.14 -7.11
C SER A 57 4.44 1.67 -5.97
N PRO A 58 3.10 1.83 -6.06
CA PRO A 58 2.19 1.31 -5.06
C PRO A 58 2.13 -0.23 -5.11
N ALA A 59 2.32 -0.88 -3.97
CA ALA A 59 1.92 -2.26 -3.75
C ALA A 59 0.42 -2.33 -3.46
N GLY A 60 -0.11 -1.28 -2.83
CA GLY A 60 -1.53 -1.13 -2.55
C GLY A 60 -1.91 0.29 -2.17
N ALA A 61 -3.18 0.63 -2.41
CA ALA A 61 -3.80 1.89 -2.02
C ALA A 61 -5.27 1.65 -1.65
N ALA A 62 -5.78 2.38 -0.66
CA ALA A 62 -7.13 2.15 -0.16
C ALA A 62 -7.72 3.35 0.56
N LEU A 63 -9.04 3.33 0.69
CA LEU A 63 -9.85 4.26 1.46
C LEU A 63 -10.25 3.66 2.82
N GLY A 64 -10.55 4.53 3.77
CA GLY A 64 -10.93 4.21 5.14
C GLY A 64 -12.37 3.70 5.30
N LEU A 65 -12.72 2.63 4.58
CA LEU A 65 -13.99 1.93 4.74
C LEU A 65 -13.86 0.87 5.84
N PRO A 66 -14.95 0.60 6.59
CA PRO A 66 -14.94 -0.45 7.61
C PRO A 66 -14.50 -1.80 7.06
N LEU A 67 -13.72 -2.55 7.82
CA LEU A 67 -13.35 -3.92 7.48
C LEU A 67 -14.47 -4.89 7.85
N THR A 68 -14.70 -5.87 6.98
CA THR A 68 -15.49 -7.06 7.31
C THR A 68 -14.71 -7.98 8.27
N ASP A 69 -15.41 -8.93 8.91
CA ASP A 69 -14.74 -9.92 9.75
C ASP A 69 -13.75 -10.80 8.97
N VAL A 70 -14.06 -11.10 7.72
CA VAL A 70 -13.16 -11.83 6.81
C VAL A 70 -11.89 -11.03 6.53
N GLU A 71 -12.02 -9.75 6.21
CA GLU A 71 -10.87 -8.88 5.97
C GLU A 71 -10.01 -8.69 7.23
N ARG A 72 -10.63 -8.59 8.42
CA ARG A 72 -9.89 -8.55 9.69
C ARG A 72 -9.01 -9.81 9.86
N ARG A 73 -9.57 -10.97 9.57
CA ARG A 73 -8.82 -12.25 9.63
C ARG A 73 -7.69 -12.30 8.60
N MET A 74 -7.98 -11.93 7.35
CA MET A 74 -6.99 -11.84 6.28
C MET A 74 -5.80 -10.95 6.62
N TYR A 75 -6.07 -9.82 7.31
CA TYR A 75 -5.05 -8.85 7.64
C TYR A 75 -4.45 -9.09 9.04
N HIS A 76 -4.74 -10.23 9.65
CA HIS A 76 -4.26 -10.62 11.00
C HIS A 76 -4.57 -9.58 12.08
N ILE A 77 -5.78 -9.02 12.06
CA ILE A 77 -6.27 -8.03 13.02
C ILE A 77 -7.20 -8.73 14.00
N ALA A 78 -6.93 -8.56 15.30
CA ALA A 78 -7.75 -9.15 16.35
C ALA A 78 -9.20 -8.63 16.28
N PRO A 79 -10.22 -9.48 16.59
CA PRO A 79 -11.63 -9.09 16.47
C PRO A 79 -12.01 -7.90 17.35
N ASP A 80 -11.36 -7.77 18.51
CA ASP A 80 -11.58 -6.72 19.52
C ASP A 80 -10.73 -5.46 19.29
N PHE A 81 -9.88 -5.44 18.28
CA PHE A 81 -9.05 -4.27 17.99
C PHE A 81 -9.91 -3.13 17.42
N GLU A 82 -9.92 -1.98 18.08
CA GLU A 82 -10.63 -0.79 17.62
C GLU A 82 -9.90 -0.15 16.46
N LEU A 83 -10.59 -0.07 15.31
CA LEU A 83 -10.06 0.52 14.08
C LEU A 83 -10.67 1.90 13.85
N SER A 84 -9.81 2.90 13.67
CA SER A 84 -10.22 4.17 13.09
C SER A 84 -10.40 4.04 11.56
N PRO A 85 -11.08 4.99 10.89
CA PRO A 85 -11.13 4.99 9.42
C PRO A 85 -9.74 5.01 8.78
N LEU A 86 -8.77 5.72 9.35
CA LEU A 86 -7.40 5.74 8.85
C LEU A 86 -6.69 4.39 9.03
N ALA A 87 -6.92 3.73 10.16
CA ALA A 87 -6.42 2.37 10.41
C ALA A 87 -7.02 1.35 9.42
N CYS A 88 -8.31 1.49 9.06
CA CYS A 88 -8.95 0.69 8.02
C CYS A 88 -8.29 0.92 6.64
N ALA A 89 -8.02 2.19 6.27
CA ALA A 89 -7.34 2.52 5.02
C ALA A 89 -5.95 1.86 4.96
N TYR A 90 -5.18 1.96 6.04
CA TYR A 90 -3.85 1.34 6.11
C TYR A 90 -3.92 -0.18 6.02
N ALA A 91 -4.80 -0.81 6.77
CA ALA A 91 -4.97 -2.27 6.76
C ALA A 91 -5.31 -2.79 5.34
N ARG A 92 -6.22 -2.12 4.62
CA ARG A 92 -6.59 -2.42 3.25
C ARG A 92 -5.46 -2.18 2.25
N ALA A 93 -4.76 -1.04 2.36
CA ALA A 93 -3.66 -0.70 1.45
C ALA A 93 -2.52 -1.72 1.55
N ARG A 94 -2.12 -2.08 2.76
CA ARG A 94 -1.13 -3.13 2.98
C ARG A 94 -1.67 -4.51 2.62
N GLY A 95 -2.93 -4.76 2.90
CA GLY A 95 -3.63 -6.02 2.63
C GLY A 95 -3.82 -6.34 1.15
N ALA A 96 -3.69 -5.36 0.27
CA ALA A 96 -3.78 -5.54 -1.19
C ALA A 96 -2.73 -6.54 -1.72
N ASP A 97 -1.51 -6.45 -1.20
CA ASP A 97 -0.40 -7.35 -1.52
C ASP A 97 0.55 -7.42 -0.32
N ARG A 98 0.29 -8.32 0.60
CA ARG A 98 1.06 -8.45 1.84
C ARG A 98 2.52 -8.87 1.60
N MET A 99 2.78 -9.61 0.51
CA MET A 99 4.13 -10.03 0.14
C MET A 99 4.97 -8.84 -0.34
N SER A 100 4.44 -8.03 -1.27
CA SER A 100 5.14 -6.83 -1.75
C SER A 100 5.25 -5.75 -0.69
N SER A 101 4.31 -5.68 0.25
CA SER A 101 4.31 -4.70 1.35
C SER A 101 5.29 -5.01 2.47
N PHE A 102 5.99 -6.15 2.44
CA PHE A 102 7.07 -6.42 3.38
C PHE A 102 8.25 -5.48 3.14
N GLY A 103 8.54 -4.61 4.11
CA GLY A 103 9.57 -3.57 3.98
C GLY A 103 9.16 -2.39 3.09
N ASP A 104 7.86 -2.05 3.07
CA ASP A 104 7.27 -0.93 2.35
C ASP A 104 7.56 0.43 2.96
N TRP A 105 7.14 1.47 2.22
CA TRP A 105 6.96 2.83 2.73
C TRP A 105 5.47 3.15 2.80
N ILE A 106 5.03 3.63 3.96
CA ILE A 106 3.63 3.92 4.24
C ILE A 106 3.34 5.40 4.02
N ALA A 107 2.24 5.72 3.34
CA ALA A 107 1.71 7.08 3.29
C ALA A 107 0.28 7.13 3.84
N LEU A 108 0.00 8.18 4.60
CA LEU A 108 -1.31 8.46 5.17
C LEU A 108 -1.78 9.85 4.75
N SER A 109 -3.04 9.97 4.38
CA SER A 109 -3.65 11.25 3.96
C SER A 109 -3.96 12.20 5.13
N ASP A 110 -3.98 11.66 6.35
CA ASP A 110 -4.38 12.35 7.59
C ASP A 110 -3.32 12.21 8.66
N VAL A 111 -3.47 12.97 9.74
CA VAL A 111 -2.66 12.84 10.94
C VAL A 111 -2.75 11.39 11.43
N CYS A 112 -1.59 10.75 11.59
CA CYS A 112 -1.51 9.38 12.06
C CYS A 112 -2.03 9.28 13.49
N ASP A 113 -3.12 8.56 13.68
CA ASP A 113 -3.75 8.29 14.97
C ASP A 113 -3.15 7.06 15.66
N VAL A 114 -3.47 6.90 16.94
CA VAL A 114 -2.97 5.78 17.77
C VAL A 114 -3.36 4.41 17.23
N PRO A 115 -4.62 4.14 16.81
CA PRO A 115 -4.98 2.85 16.24
C PRO A 115 -4.15 2.48 15.01
N THR A 116 -3.92 3.43 14.11
CA THR A 116 -3.07 3.23 12.91
C THR A 116 -1.62 2.91 13.32
N ALA A 117 -1.05 3.69 14.24
CA ALA A 117 0.32 3.46 14.72
C ALA A 117 0.48 2.07 15.37
N LYS A 118 -0.51 1.60 16.14
CA LYS A 118 -0.52 0.26 16.75
C LYS A 118 -0.56 -0.85 15.71
N LEU A 119 -1.29 -0.70 14.60
CA LEU A 119 -1.22 -1.68 13.49
C LEU A 119 0.15 -1.69 12.85
N ILE A 120 0.71 -0.51 12.53
CA ILE A 120 2.02 -0.36 11.91
C ILE A 120 3.12 -0.93 12.80
N GLN A 121 2.99 -0.83 14.11
CA GLN A 121 3.98 -1.33 15.07
C GLN A 121 4.33 -2.80 14.87
N HIS A 122 3.35 -3.62 14.49
CA HIS A 122 3.49 -5.07 14.34
C HIS A 122 3.81 -5.53 12.91
N GLU A 123 4.00 -4.59 11.99
CA GLU A 123 4.31 -4.89 10.59
C GLU A 123 5.76 -4.52 10.25
N VAL A 124 6.35 -5.19 9.25
CA VAL A 124 7.68 -4.85 8.75
C VAL A 124 7.55 -3.81 7.66
N SER A 125 8.02 -2.59 7.93
CA SER A 125 8.05 -1.47 6.99
C SER A 125 9.31 -0.64 7.17
N ASP A 126 9.69 0.16 6.18
CA ASP A 126 10.92 0.98 6.23
C ASP A 126 10.68 2.37 6.78
N GLY A 127 9.49 2.90 6.61
CA GLY A 127 9.14 4.20 7.12
C GLY A 127 7.70 4.62 6.77
N ILE A 128 7.38 5.82 7.19
CA ILE A 128 6.05 6.41 7.04
C ILE A 128 6.15 7.91 6.75
N ILE A 129 5.22 8.41 5.94
CA ILE A 129 4.97 9.84 5.75
C ILE A 129 3.49 10.15 5.99
N ALA A 130 3.23 11.22 6.72
CA ALA A 130 1.90 11.74 7.00
C ALA A 130 1.95 13.27 7.20
N PRO A 131 0.82 14.00 7.14
CA PRO A 131 0.79 15.42 7.45
C PRO A 131 1.11 15.74 8.92
N GLY A 132 1.03 14.75 9.81
CA GLY A 132 1.33 14.87 11.23
C GLY A 132 1.11 13.56 11.96
N TYR A 133 1.33 13.58 13.26
CA TYR A 133 1.21 12.41 14.14
C TYR A 133 0.65 12.82 15.49
N GLU A 134 -0.29 12.07 16.02
CA GLU A 134 -0.66 12.20 17.44
C GLU A 134 0.57 11.90 18.31
N PRO A 135 0.74 12.58 19.47
CA PRO A 135 1.95 12.40 20.29
C PRO A 135 2.22 10.93 20.71
N GLU A 136 1.17 10.20 21.07
CA GLU A 136 1.28 8.77 21.41
C GLU A 136 1.61 7.94 20.17
N ALA A 137 0.99 8.21 19.01
CA ALA A 137 1.29 7.54 17.74
C ALA A 137 2.75 7.72 17.33
N LEU A 138 3.28 8.95 17.45
CA LEU A 138 4.69 9.23 17.19
C LEU A 138 5.61 8.43 18.13
N THR A 139 5.28 8.35 19.40
CA THR A 139 6.04 7.57 20.41
C THR A 139 6.08 6.08 20.02
N ILE A 140 4.94 5.50 19.64
CA ILE A 140 4.84 4.10 19.20
C ILE A 140 5.73 3.87 17.98
N LEU A 141 5.61 4.71 16.96
CA LEU A 141 6.36 4.57 15.70
C LEU A 141 7.87 4.79 15.90
N ALA A 142 8.27 5.80 16.65
CA ALA A 142 9.67 6.07 16.96
C ALA A 142 10.35 4.91 17.70
N GLY A 143 9.61 4.13 18.49
CA GLY A 143 10.12 2.96 19.19
C GLY A 143 10.40 1.74 18.29
N LYS A 144 9.88 1.69 17.06
CA LYS A 144 10.13 0.60 16.11
C LYS A 144 11.61 0.53 15.70
N LYS A 145 12.04 -0.67 15.21
CA LYS A 145 13.41 -0.91 14.75
C LYS A 145 14.48 -0.43 15.77
N LYS A 146 14.19 -0.65 17.06
CA LYS A 146 15.09 -0.21 18.16
C LYS A 146 15.36 1.30 18.12
N GLY A 147 14.35 2.10 17.80
CA GLY A 147 14.43 3.56 17.72
C GLY A 147 14.90 4.12 16.38
N ASN A 148 15.05 3.29 15.36
CA ASN A 148 15.57 3.71 14.04
C ASN A 148 14.50 3.70 12.92
N TYR A 149 13.23 3.56 13.25
CA TYR A 149 12.16 3.61 12.26
C TYR A 149 12.05 5.01 11.64
N ASN A 150 11.89 5.08 10.33
CA ASN A 150 11.81 6.37 9.64
C ASN A 150 10.41 6.97 9.75
N VAL A 151 10.30 8.15 10.36
CA VAL A 151 9.05 8.90 10.50
C VAL A 151 9.24 10.28 9.90
N VAL A 152 8.45 10.60 8.88
CA VAL A 152 8.52 11.86 8.14
C VAL A 152 7.18 12.58 8.21
N ALA A 153 7.19 13.85 8.56
CA ALA A 153 6.04 14.74 8.43
C ALA A 153 6.17 15.60 7.16
N ILE A 154 5.05 15.91 6.54
CA ILE A 154 4.98 16.84 5.40
C ILE A 154 4.01 17.97 5.70
N ASP A 155 4.33 19.17 5.27
CA ASP A 155 3.40 20.29 5.28
C ASP A 155 2.15 19.96 4.45
N PRO A 156 0.95 19.89 5.05
CA PRO A 156 -0.28 19.53 4.33
C PRO A 156 -0.63 20.52 3.23
N ASP A 157 -0.22 21.80 3.37
CA ASP A 157 -0.54 22.89 2.45
C ASP A 157 0.50 23.05 1.34
N TYR A 158 1.60 22.29 1.39
CA TYR A 158 2.64 22.35 0.37
C TYR A 158 2.09 22.03 -1.02
N LYS A 159 2.42 22.92 -1.95
CA LYS A 159 2.14 22.77 -3.38
C LYS A 159 3.46 22.86 -4.14
N PRO A 160 3.82 21.81 -4.90
CA PRO A 160 5.03 21.83 -5.71
C PRO A 160 4.92 22.83 -6.87
N ALA A 161 6.06 23.23 -7.41
CA ALA A 161 6.10 24.05 -8.62
C ALA A 161 5.36 23.35 -9.79
N PRO A 162 4.76 24.11 -10.73
CA PRO A 162 4.01 23.55 -11.86
C PRO A 162 4.91 22.85 -12.89
N VAL A 163 6.22 23.03 -12.78
CA VAL A 163 7.24 22.43 -13.64
C VAL A 163 8.11 21.50 -12.79
N GLU A 164 8.45 20.35 -13.35
CA GLU A 164 9.36 19.37 -12.72
C GLU A 164 10.61 19.17 -13.55
N HIS A 165 11.72 18.93 -12.86
CA HIS A 165 13.02 18.64 -13.45
C HIS A 165 13.49 17.24 -13.12
N LYS A 166 14.12 16.58 -14.08
CA LYS A 166 14.80 15.30 -13.90
C LYS A 166 16.16 15.34 -14.57
N GLN A 167 17.19 14.91 -13.86
CA GLN A 167 18.54 14.81 -14.43
C GLN A 167 18.88 13.36 -14.77
N VAL A 168 19.34 13.14 -15.99
CA VAL A 168 19.86 11.85 -16.45
C VAL A 168 21.17 12.10 -17.20
N TYR A 169 22.23 11.48 -16.77
CA TYR A 169 23.56 11.61 -17.39
C TYR A 169 24.05 13.07 -17.52
N GLY A 170 23.71 13.92 -16.53
CA GLY A 170 24.06 15.34 -16.54
C GLY A 170 23.16 16.25 -17.40
N ILE A 171 22.18 15.67 -18.10
CA ILE A 171 21.21 16.42 -18.91
C ILE A 171 19.95 16.61 -18.06
N THR A 172 19.48 17.86 -17.96
CA THR A 172 18.24 18.19 -17.26
C THR A 172 17.07 18.14 -18.25
N PHE A 173 16.06 17.38 -17.87
CA PHE A 173 14.76 17.35 -18.53
C PHE A 173 13.80 18.22 -17.74
N GLU A 174 13.01 19.02 -18.44
CA GLU A 174 11.99 19.88 -17.88
C GLU A 174 10.63 19.56 -18.52
N GLN A 175 9.60 19.42 -17.70
CA GLN A 175 8.23 19.26 -18.19
C GLN A 175 7.22 19.83 -17.19
N GLY A 176 6.01 20.14 -17.67
CA GLY A 176 4.88 20.43 -16.78
C GLY A 176 4.52 19.20 -15.95
N ARG A 177 4.20 19.42 -14.68
CA ARG A 177 3.68 18.36 -13.81
C ARG A 177 2.35 17.83 -14.33
N ASN A 178 2.06 16.56 -14.04
CA ASN A 178 0.73 16.00 -14.28
C ASN A 178 -0.25 16.53 -13.23
N GLU A 179 -0.93 17.62 -13.55
CA GLU A 179 -1.95 18.27 -12.70
C GLU A 179 -3.38 17.81 -13.00
N LEU A 180 -3.54 16.72 -13.77
CA LEU A 180 -4.85 16.16 -14.06
C LEU A 180 -5.59 15.81 -12.77
N THR A 181 -6.72 16.48 -12.54
CA THR A 181 -7.60 16.18 -11.42
C THR A 181 -8.47 14.97 -11.74
N ILE A 182 -8.32 13.91 -10.95
CA ILE A 182 -9.04 12.65 -11.13
C ILE A 182 -10.12 12.56 -10.06
N ASN A 183 -11.38 12.67 -10.49
CA ASN A 183 -12.57 12.42 -9.67
C ASN A 183 -13.74 11.96 -10.57
N ALA A 184 -14.88 11.64 -9.99
CA ALA A 184 -16.02 11.14 -10.74
C ALA A 184 -16.55 12.16 -11.76
N ASP A 185 -16.56 13.45 -11.41
CA ASP A 185 -17.10 14.53 -12.25
C ASP A 185 -16.21 14.82 -13.46
N THR A 186 -14.91 14.58 -13.38
CA THR A 186 -13.96 14.80 -14.46
C THR A 186 -13.74 13.57 -15.35
N MET A 187 -13.76 12.37 -14.77
CA MET A 187 -13.33 11.14 -15.46
C MET A 187 -14.47 10.22 -15.86
N LEU A 188 -15.60 10.25 -15.16
CA LEU A 188 -16.70 9.30 -15.37
C LEU A 188 -17.92 9.96 -16.05
N THR A 189 -17.67 10.83 -17.02
CA THR A 189 -18.70 11.63 -17.71
C THR A 189 -19.16 11.02 -19.05
N ASN A 190 -18.35 10.15 -19.67
CA ASN A 190 -18.65 9.59 -20.98
C ASN A 190 -18.61 8.06 -20.95
N TRP A 191 -19.76 7.44 -20.70
CA TRP A 191 -19.93 5.99 -20.72
C TRP A 191 -20.22 5.49 -22.14
N VAL A 192 -19.27 4.80 -22.75
CA VAL A 192 -19.35 4.28 -24.13
C VAL A 192 -19.83 2.82 -24.21
N THR A 193 -19.92 2.13 -23.07
CA THR A 193 -20.43 0.76 -22.98
C THR A 193 -21.94 0.69 -23.12
N GLU A 194 -22.51 -0.44 -23.56
CA GLU A 194 -23.96 -0.66 -23.61
C GLU A 194 -24.58 -0.55 -22.22
N ASN A 195 -24.01 -1.26 -21.23
CA ASN A 195 -24.40 -1.14 -19.83
C ASN A 195 -23.79 0.14 -19.25
N LYS A 196 -24.64 1.07 -18.87
CA LYS A 196 -24.26 2.34 -18.23
C LYS A 196 -24.63 2.39 -16.74
N SER A 197 -25.18 1.28 -16.23
CA SER A 197 -25.54 1.16 -14.81
C SER A 197 -24.30 0.86 -14.00
N VAL A 198 -23.76 1.88 -13.32
CA VAL A 198 -22.57 1.79 -12.47
C VAL A 198 -22.94 2.28 -11.09
N THR A 199 -22.68 1.45 -10.07
CA THR A 199 -22.94 1.80 -8.67
C THR A 199 -21.94 2.83 -8.16
N GLU A 200 -22.26 3.54 -7.09
CA GLU A 200 -21.31 4.48 -6.45
C GLU A 200 -20.04 3.77 -5.94
N GLU A 201 -20.16 2.52 -5.50
CA GLU A 201 -19.00 1.71 -5.13
C GLU A 201 -18.08 1.44 -6.32
N GLN A 202 -18.65 1.04 -7.46
CA GLN A 202 -17.88 0.81 -8.68
C GLN A 202 -17.23 2.10 -9.20
N LYS A 203 -17.94 3.24 -9.14
CA LYS A 203 -17.33 4.54 -9.49
C LYS A 203 -16.15 4.87 -8.60
N ARG A 204 -16.31 4.68 -7.29
CA ARG A 204 -15.23 4.87 -6.32
C ARG A 204 -14.04 3.97 -6.64
N ASP A 205 -14.26 2.69 -6.91
CA ASP A 205 -13.20 1.74 -7.25
C ASP A 205 -12.47 2.13 -8.55
N LEU A 206 -13.19 2.61 -9.57
CA LEU A 206 -12.58 3.16 -10.80
C LEU A 206 -11.70 4.39 -10.52
N ILE A 207 -12.12 5.28 -9.63
CA ILE A 207 -11.31 6.45 -9.23
C ILE A 207 -10.06 6.03 -8.48
N ILE A 208 -10.15 5.06 -7.57
CA ILE A 208 -8.99 4.49 -6.89
C ILE A 208 -8.01 3.92 -7.92
N ALA A 209 -8.50 3.16 -8.91
CA ALA A 209 -7.68 2.61 -9.98
C ALA A 209 -6.94 3.69 -10.77
N LEU A 210 -7.64 4.71 -11.23
CA LEU A 210 -7.06 5.79 -12.02
C LEU A 210 -5.99 6.57 -11.25
N ILE A 211 -6.26 6.93 -10.00
CA ILE A 211 -5.29 7.65 -9.15
C ILE A 211 -4.10 6.75 -8.84
N THR A 212 -4.31 5.48 -8.52
CA THR A 212 -3.22 4.53 -8.29
C THR A 212 -2.30 4.42 -9.50
N LEU A 213 -2.87 4.28 -10.70
CA LEU A 213 -2.09 4.17 -11.95
C LEU A 213 -1.35 5.46 -12.31
N LYS A 214 -1.84 6.64 -11.93
CA LYS A 214 -1.13 7.92 -12.11
C LYS A 214 0.25 7.90 -11.43
N TYR A 215 0.37 7.19 -10.30
CA TYR A 215 1.60 7.07 -9.50
C TYR A 215 2.31 5.71 -9.66
N THR A 216 1.96 4.94 -10.68
CA THR A 216 2.56 3.62 -10.95
C THR A 216 3.45 3.67 -12.18
N GLN A 217 4.65 3.07 -12.07
CA GLN A 217 5.59 2.97 -13.19
C GLN A 217 4.98 2.20 -14.37
N SER A 218 5.04 2.77 -15.56
CA SER A 218 4.53 2.18 -16.80
C SER A 218 5.40 0.99 -17.29
N ASN A 219 4.86 -0.02 -18.00
CA ASN A 219 3.44 -0.27 -18.13
C ASN A 219 2.82 -0.64 -16.78
N SER A 220 1.60 -0.22 -16.58
CA SER A 220 0.90 -0.43 -15.32
C SER A 220 -0.56 -0.87 -15.55
N VAL A 221 -1.02 -1.77 -14.70
CA VAL A 221 -2.40 -2.26 -14.64
C VAL A 221 -2.76 -2.46 -13.17
N CYS A 222 -3.98 -2.13 -12.76
CA CYS A 222 -4.47 -2.53 -11.45
C CYS A 222 -5.91 -3.01 -11.49
N TYR A 223 -6.24 -3.84 -10.50
CA TYR A 223 -7.59 -4.28 -10.18
C TYR A 223 -7.99 -3.66 -8.84
N THR A 224 -9.25 -3.27 -8.74
CA THR A 224 -9.82 -2.61 -7.55
C THR A 224 -11.15 -3.24 -7.17
N ALA A 225 -11.40 -3.37 -5.89
CA ALA A 225 -12.68 -3.83 -5.34
C ALA A 225 -12.86 -3.33 -3.90
N GLY A 226 -14.07 -2.96 -3.54
CA GLY A 226 -14.43 -2.66 -2.15
C GLY A 226 -13.66 -1.49 -1.53
N GLY A 227 -13.25 -0.50 -2.32
CA GLY A 227 -12.56 0.69 -1.83
C GLY A 227 -11.04 0.55 -1.71
N GLN A 228 -10.46 -0.45 -2.39
CA GLN A 228 -9.00 -0.68 -2.39
C GLN A 228 -8.51 -1.27 -3.72
N THR A 229 -7.21 -1.18 -3.96
CA THR A 229 -6.56 -2.03 -4.96
C THR A 229 -6.46 -3.46 -4.43
N ILE A 230 -6.58 -4.44 -5.32
CA ILE A 230 -6.45 -5.88 -5.00
C ILE A 230 -5.34 -6.55 -5.80
N GLY A 231 -4.80 -5.88 -6.81
CA GLY A 231 -3.65 -6.33 -7.58
C GLY A 231 -3.08 -5.22 -8.43
N VAL A 232 -1.80 -4.89 -8.25
CA VAL A 232 -1.09 -3.85 -9.01
C VAL A 232 0.09 -4.48 -9.74
N GLY A 233 0.09 -4.36 -11.06
CA GLY A 233 1.25 -4.65 -11.90
C GLY A 233 1.94 -3.35 -12.29
N ALA A 234 3.25 -3.25 -12.10
CA ALA A 234 4.03 -2.03 -12.29
C ALA A 234 5.31 -2.30 -13.06
N GLY A 235 5.74 -1.34 -13.87
CA GLY A 235 7.07 -1.30 -14.47
C GLY A 235 7.38 -2.44 -15.45
N GLN A 236 6.37 -3.07 -16.05
CA GLN A 236 6.58 -4.15 -16.98
C GLN A 236 6.80 -3.63 -18.40
N GLN A 237 7.76 -4.24 -19.13
CA GLN A 237 8.05 -3.89 -20.53
C GLN A 237 6.92 -4.29 -21.50
N SER A 238 6.18 -5.34 -21.17
CA SER A 238 5.04 -5.82 -21.93
C SER A 238 3.72 -5.59 -21.17
N ARG A 239 2.72 -5.03 -21.84
CA ARG A 239 1.39 -4.82 -21.26
C ARG A 239 0.71 -6.14 -20.88
N ILE A 240 0.88 -7.18 -21.71
CA ILE A 240 0.31 -8.50 -21.40
C ILE A 240 0.91 -9.11 -20.14
N HIS A 241 2.22 -8.97 -19.92
CA HIS A 241 2.87 -9.44 -18.69
C HIS A 241 2.41 -8.61 -17.48
N CYS A 242 2.24 -7.31 -17.66
CA CYS A 242 1.70 -6.44 -16.61
C CYS A 242 0.29 -6.85 -16.18
N THR A 243 -0.59 -7.12 -17.16
CA THR A 243 -1.96 -7.59 -16.92
C THR A 243 -1.98 -8.92 -16.18
N ARG A 244 -1.14 -9.88 -16.60
CA ARG A 244 -1.01 -11.19 -15.93
C ARG A 244 -0.54 -11.04 -14.49
N LEU A 245 0.48 -10.21 -14.25
CA LEU A 245 1.00 -9.97 -12.90
C LEU A 245 -0.06 -9.33 -11.99
N ALA A 246 -0.75 -8.32 -12.47
CA ALA A 246 -1.83 -7.68 -11.70
C ALA A 246 -2.98 -8.66 -11.44
N GLY A 247 -3.36 -9.49 -12.45
CA GLY A 247 -4.39 -10.51 -12.32
C GLY A 247 -4.01 -11.57 -11.28
N GLN A 248 -2.80 -12.13 -11.35
CA GLN A 248 -2.31 -13.10 -10.36
C GLN A 248 -2.38 -12.55 -8.93
N LYS A 249 -2.00 -11.29 -8.71
CA LYS A 249 -2.10 -10.66 -7.39
C LYS A 249 -3.56 -10.52 -6.94
N ALA A 250 -4.47 -10.16 -7.85
CA ALA A 250 -5.89 -10.08 -7.56
C ALA A 250 -6.49 -11.46 -7.23
N ASP A 251 -6.08 -12.51 -7.95
CA ASP A 251 -6.46 -13.90 -7.66
C ASP A 251 -5.94 -14.33 -6.28
N ASN A 252 -4.69 -14.05 -5.95
CA ASN A 252 -4.12 -14.33 -4.63
C ASN A 252 -4.87 -13.58 -3.52
N TRP A 253 -5.25 -12.32 -3.74
CA TRP A 253 -6.06 -11.57 -2.79
C TRP A 253 -7.42 -12.24 -2.58
N GLN A 254 -8.07 -12.69 -3.65
CA GLN A 254 -9.35 -13.39 -3.59
C GLN A 254 -9.24 -14.76 -2.90
N LEU A 255 -8.20 -15.54 -3.20
CA LEU A 255 -7.96 -16.83 -2.58
C LEU A 255 -7.73 -16.73 -1.06
N ARG A 256 -7.14 -15.64 -0.58
CA ARG A 256 -6.96 -15.39 0.85
C ARG A 256 -8.29 -15.21 1.62
N HIS A 257 -9.42 -14.96 0.95
CA HIS A 257 -10.76 -14.93 1.56
C HIS A 257 -11.36 -16.32 1.80
N MET A 258 -10.81 -17.37 1.21
CA MET A 258 -11.38 -18.70 1.31
C MET A 258 -11.27 -19.27 2.74
N ASP A 259 -12.33 -19.91 3.20
CA ASP A 259 -12.38 -20.52 4.54
C ASP A 259 -11.20 -21.46 4.83
N LYS A 260 -10.74 -22.20 3.83
CA LYS A 260 -9.57 -23.07 3.97
C LYS A 260 -8.31 -22.29 4.31
N VAL A 261 -8.09 -21.14 3.68
CA VAL A 261 -6.91 -20.28 3.92
C VAL A 261 -7.05 -19.57 5.27
N LEU A 262 -8.24 -19.05 5.56
CA LEU A 262 -8.53 -18.37 6.81
C LEU A 262 -8.43 -19.29 8.04
N ASN A 263 -8.65 -20.59 7.87
CA ASN A 263 -8.62 -21.59 8.93
C ASN A 263 -7.34 -22.43 8.95
N LEU A 264 -6.28 -22.02 8.25
CA LEU A 264 -5.00 -22.70 8.34
C LEU A 264 -4.52 -22.78 9.80
N PRO A 265 -4.18 -24.00 10.30
CA PRO A 265 -3.89 -24.26 11.71
C PRO A 265 -2.47 -23.83 12.08
N PHE A 266 -2.18 -22.52 11.95
CA PHE A 266 -0.86 -22.00 12.29
C PHE A 266 -0.51 -22.22 13.76
N ARG A 267 0.75 -22.56 14.00
CA ARG A 267 1.32 -22.55 15.34
C ARG A 267 1.36 -21.14 15.89
N ASP A 268 1.23 -20.97 17.20
CA ASP A 268 1.21 -19.65 17.87
C ASP A 268 2.54 -18.91 17.75
N ASP A 269 3.65 -19.64 17.68
CA ASP A 269 4.99 -19.09 17.57
C ASP A 269 5.39 -18.64 16.17
N VAL A 270 4.56 -18.89 15.15
CA VAL A 270 4.80 -18.43 13.77
C VAL A 270 4.44 -16.95 13.65
N ALA A 271 5.45 -16.13 13.41
CA ALA A 271 5.28 -14.69 13.22
C ALA A 271 4.44 -14.33 11.99
N LYS A 272 3.73 -13.20 12.02
CA LYS A 272 2.86 -12.74 10.92
C LYS A 272 3.53 -12.79 9.53
N PRO A 273 4.76 -12.30 9.31
CA PRO A 273 5.40 -12.38 7.99
C PRO A 273 5.58 -13.84 7.50
N ASN A 274 5.88 -14.75 8.42
CA ASN A 274 6.04 -16.18 8.06
C ASN A 274 4.69 -16.82 7.75
N ARG A 275 3.61 -16.42 8.43
CA ARG A 275 2.24 -16.82 8.07
C ARG A 275 1.88 -16.33 6.67
N ASP A 276 2.18 -15.06 6.34
CA ASP A 276 1.92 -14.51 5.01
C ASP A 276 2.70 -15.27 3.92
N ASN A 277 3.98 -15.61 4.17
CA ASN A 277 4.79 -16.41 3.26
C ASN A 277 4.19 -17.81 3.07
N ALA A 278 3.81 -18.47 4.17
CA ALA A 278 3.21 -19.81 4.11
C ALA A 278 1.86 -19.80 3.36
N ILE A 279 1.04 -18.76 3.56
CA ILE A 279 -0.21 -18.59 2.79
C ILE A 279 0.08 -18.41 1.31
N ASP A 280 1.07 -17.57 0.96
CA ASP A 280 1.43 -17.31 -0.44
C ASP A 280 1.89 -18.59 -1.17
N VAL A 281 2.71 -19.41 -0.50
CA VAL A 281 3.14 -20.71 -1.02
C VAL A 281 1.96 -21.70 -1.09
N TYR A 282 1.11 -21.74 -0.05
CA TYR A 282 -0.05 -22.63 0.01
C TYR A 282 -1.07 -22.39 -1.11
N ILE A 283 -1.32 -21.13 -1.47
CA ILE A 283 -2.22 -20.75 -2.57
C ILE A 283 -1.53 -20.70 -3.94
N GLY A 284 -0.21 -20.89 -3.98
CA GLY A 284 0.62 -20.83 -5.17
C GLY A 284 0.78 -22.18 -5.87
N ASP A 285 1.82 -22.28 -6.70
CA ASP A 285 2.08 -23.43 -7.57
C ASP A 285 2.82 -24.57 -6.86
N THR A 286 3.40 -24.34 -5.68
CA THR A 286 4.21 -25.31 -4.94
C THR A 286 3.76 -25.45 -3.47
N PRO A 287 2.49 -25.79 -3.20
CA PRO A 287 1.97 -25.87 -1.83
C PRO A 287 2.72 -26.90 -0.97
N GLU A 288 3.29 -27.94 -1.58
CA GLU A 288 4.10 -28.95 -0.91
C GLU A 288 5.30 -28.38 -0.15
N ASP A 289 5.78 -27.20 -0.52
CA ASP A 289 6.89 -26.54 0.18
C ASP A 289 6.54 -26.10 1.61
N VAL A 290 5.25 -26.04 1.96
CA VAL A 290 4.78 -25.72 3.33
C VAL A 290 3.90 -26.81 3.96
N ILE A 291 3.29 -27.71 3.16
CA ILE A 291 2.38 -28.75 3.65
C ILE A 291 2.90 -30.17 3.41
N GLY A 292 4.05 -30.34 2.77
CA GLY A 292 4.67 -31.66 2.54
C GLY A 292 4.97 -32.39 3.86
N ASP A 293 5.08 -33.72 3.77
CA ASP A 293 5.18 -34.62 4.94
C ASP A 293 6.32 -34.24 5.93
N ASP A 294 7.41 -33.68 5.42
CA ASP A 294 8.59 -33.37 6.24
C ASP A 294 8.62 -31.92 6.77
N VAL A 295 7.75 -31.03 6.28
CA VAL A 295 7.87 -29.58 6.55
C VAL A 295 6.66 -28.96 7.23
N TRP A 296 5.45 -29.54 7.12
CA TRP A 296 4.22 -28.95 7.66
C TRP A 296 4.33 -28.59 9.17
N ALA A 297 5.01 -29.41 9.94
CA ALA A 297 5.14 -29.26 11.41
C ALA A 297 5.97 -28.03 11.83
N GLU A 298 6.73 -27.43 10.91
CA GLU A 298 7.45 -26.18 11.17
C GLU A 298 6.48 -24.99 11.24
N THR A 299 5.32 -25.08 10.57
CA THR A 299 4.40 -23.97 10.37
C THR A 299 3.03 -24.22 10.99
N PHE A 300 2.54 -25.47 10.95
CA PHE A 300 1.19 -25.81 11.36
C PHE A 300 1.16 -26.74 12.58
N THR A 301 0.03 -26.77 13.28
CA THR A 301 -0.20 -27.65 14.45
C THR A 301 -0.65 -29.07 14.06
N GLU A 302 -1.12 -29.24 12.83
CA GLU A 302 -1.58 -30.52 12.25
C GLU A 302 -1.35 -30.53 10.73
N PRO A 303 -1.31 -31.72 10.08
CA PRO A 303 -1.17 -31.80 8.64
C PRO A 303 -2.29 -31.08 7.90
N VAL A 304 -1.91 -30.30 6.88
CA VAL A 304 -2.84 -29.55 6.04
C VAL A 304 -2.95 -30.22 4.67
N SER A 305 -4.17 -30.38 4.18
CA SER A 305 -4.44 -30.96 2.86
C SER A 305 -4.61 -29.88 1.80
N TYR A 306 -3.93 -30.05 0.68
CA TYR A 306 -4.10 -29.25 -0.55
C TYR A 306 -5.14 -29.90 -1.48
N THR A 307 -6.36 -30.05 -1.04
CA THR A 307 -7.43 -30.50 -1.93
C THR A 307 -8.32 -29.34 -2.32
N HIS A 308 -8.10 -28.83 -3.53
CA HIS A 308 -8.93 -27.83 -4.24
C HIS A 308 -9.19 -26.52 -3.49
N LEU A 309 -8.34 -25.54 -3.77
CA LEU A 309 -8.68 -24.12 -3.63
C LEU A 309 -9.60 -23.70 -4.78
#